data_f81fa0a11a38b60322f08a2f6676be83
#
_entry.id   f81fa0a11a38b60322f08a2f6676be83
#
_cell.length_a   1.000
_cell.length_b   1.000
_cell.length_c   1.000
_cell.angle_alpha   90.00
_cell.angle_beta   90.00
_cell.angle_gamma   90.00
#
_symmetry.space_group_name_H-M   'P 1'
#
loop_
_entity.id
_entity.type
_entity.pdbx_description
1 polymer ?
#
loop_
_entity_poly.entity_id
_entity_poly.type
_entity_poly.pdbx_seq_one_letter_code
_entity_poly.pdbx_strand_id
1 'polypeptide(L)'
;MGIIKAVKQAIGGGFADTWQEVIEPDNIGDQTVYARGVLVNRGQNKKGSDDIVSNGSIIHVYDNQFMILVDGGKIVDYTAEPGYYKVSNSSMPSLFNGQFGDSLKETFDRVRFGGQTPQSQKVYYINLQEIKGIKFGTRNPINYYDTFYNAELFLRAHGTYSIKIVNPLQFYAEAIPKNMDHVEITDINEQYLSEFLEALQSAINQMSADGTRISFVTSKASELGRYMAKCLDESWNQMRGMEVQSVGIASLSYDEKSQELINTRNEGAMLSDPSIAQGYMVKNMSEGVKNAGSNSGG
;
A
#
# COMPACT_ATOMS: atom_id res chain seq x y z
N MET A 1 17.54 4.20 -30.53
CA MET A 1 17.03 5.50 -30.04
C MET A 1 15.57 5.31 -29.75
N GLY A 2 15.10 5.75 -28.57
CA GLY A 2 13.73 5.56 -28.13
C GLY A 2 12.71 6.52 -28.73
N ILE A 3 11.43 6.23 -28.51
CA ILE A 3 10.32 7.10 -28.87
C ILE A 3 10.39 8.38 -28.06
N ILE A 4 10.78 8.29 -26.79
CA ILE A 4 11.05 9.44 -25.93
C ILE A 4 12.56 9.72 -25.82
N LYS A 5 12.93 10.98 -25.85
CA LYS A 5 14.32 11.45 -25.75
C LYS A 5 14.43 12.49 -24.64
N ALA A 6 15.36 12.29 -23.69
CA ALA A 6 15.64 13.28 -22.66
C ALA A 6 16.06 14.62 -23.28
N VAL A 7 15.46 15.70 -22.82
CA VAL A 7 15.79 17.06 -23.24
C VAL A 7 16.72 17.66 -22.20
N LYS A 8 18.02 17.73 -22.52
CA LYS A 8 19.06 18.26 -21.62
C LYS A 8 19.09 19.79 -21.54
N GLN A 9 18.21 20.53 -22.22
CA GLN A 9 18.31 21.98 -22.30
C GLN A 9 17.44 22.71 -21.28
N ALA A 10 18.15 23.51 -20.52
CA ALA A 10 17.74 24.73 -19.80
C ALA A 10 16.40 24.70 -19.09
N ILE A 11 16.41 24.11 -17.97
CA ILE A 11 15.45 24.28 -16.90
C ILE A 11 15.64 25.66 -16.29
N GLY A 12 15.17 26.67 -16.95
CA GLY A 12 15.20 28.04 -16.50
C GLY A 12 14.13 28.85 -17.24
N GLY A 13 12.91 28.85 -16.72
CA GLY A 13 11.88 29.82 -17.12
C GLY A 13 11.32 29.76 -18.55
N GLY A 14 11.72 28.79 -19.38
CA GLY A 14 11.51 28.88 -20.82
C GLY A 14 10.40 28.03 -21.43
N PHE A 15 9.85 27.03 -20.72
CA PHE A 15 8.79 26.21 -21.31
C PHE A 15 7.41 26.87 -21.29
N ALA A 16 7.17 27.85 -20.42
CA ALA A 16 5.92 28.62 -20.42
C ALA A 16 5.72 29.41 -21.71
N ASP A 17 6.82 29.79 -22.39
CA ASP A 17 6.82 30.55 -23.63
C ASP A 17 7.02 29.66 -24.89
N THR A 18 7.16 28.34 -24.73
CA THR A 18 7.32 27.45 -25.89
C THR A 18 5.97 27.06 -26.47
N TRP A 19 5.92 27.05 -27.81
CA TRP A 19 4.80 26.60 -28.62
C TRP A 19 4.58 25.07 -28.62
N GLN A 20 5.28 24.33 -27.75
CA GLN A 20 5.19 22.88 -27.61
C GLN A 20 4.14 22.47 -26.56
N GLU A 21 3.44 21.39 -26.84
CA GLU A 21 2.54 20.75 -25.89
C GLU A 21 3.35 20.14 -24.73
N VAL A 22 2.92 20.40 -23.49
CA VAL A 22 3.53 19.82 -22.29
C VAL A 22 2.49 18.98 -21.58
N ILE A 23 2.89 17.74 -21.28
CA ILE A 23 2.07 16.72 -20.61
C ILE A 23 2.64 16.48 -19.22
N GLU A 24 1.79 16.56 -18.22
CA GLU A 24 2.10 16.29 -16.81
C GLU A 24 1.07 15.31 -16.22
N PRO A 25 1.37 14.66 -15.08
CA PRO A 25 0.40 13.79 -14.43
C PRO A 25 -0.82 14.56 -13.92
N ASP A 26 -2.00 13.98 -14.08
CA ASP A 26 -3.25 14.51 -13.55
C ASP A 26 -3.34 14.22 -12.05
N ASN A 27 -3.03 15.23 -11.24
CA ASN A 27 -3.25 15.27 -9.79
C ASN A 27 -2.88 13.96 -9.02
N ILE A 28 -1.60 13.64 -8.96
CA ILE A 28 -1.12 12.52 -8.14
C ILE A 28 -1.03 12.96 -6.68
N GLY A 29 -1.97 12.48 -5.87
CA GLY A 29 -2.02 12.65 -4.42
C GLY A 29 -1.37 11.48 -3.67
N ASP A 30 -1.41 11.55 -2.33
CA ASP A 30 -0.81 10.56 -1.43
C ASP A 30 -1.44 9.17 -1.53
N GLN A 31 -2.68 9.07 -2.02
CA GLN A 31 -3.43 7.82 -2.19
C GLN A 31 -3.53 7.37 -3.64
N THR A 32 -3.06 8.19 -4.58
CA THR A 32 -3.10 7.89 -6.01
C THR A 32 -2.01 6.88 -6.36
N VAL A 33 -2.39 5.77 -6.97
CA VAL A 33 -1.45 4.74 -7.47
C VAL A 33 -1.13 4.92 -8.95
N TYR A 34 -2.08 5.49 -9.71
CA TYR A 34 -2.01 5.60 -11.16
C TYR A 34 -2.84 6.79 -11.65
N ALA A 35 -2.31 7.56 -12.56
CA ALA A 35 -3.00 8.67 -13.19
C ALA A 35 -2.58 8.85 -14.64
N ARG A 36 -3.49 9.37 -15.47
CA ARG A 36 -3.17 9.77 -16.86
C ARG A 36 -2.32 11.03 -16.90
N GLY A 37 -1.64 11.21 -18.03
CA GLY A 37 -1.05 12.50 -18.38
C GLY A 37 -2.08 13.44 -19.00
N VAL A 38 -2.03 14.71 -18.59
CA VAL A 38 -2.88 15.77 -19.09
C VAL A 38 -2.06 16.89 -19.71
N LEU A 39 -2.62 17.55 -20.71
CA LEU A 39 -1.98 18.70 -21.33
C LEU A 39 -2.10 19.95 -20.43
N VAL A 40 -0.98 20.40 -19.88
CA VAL A 40 -0.90 21.64 -19.10
C VAL A 40 -0.61 22.85 -20.00
N ASN A 41 0.03 22.63 -21.16
CA ASN A 41 0.23 23.64 -22.19
C ASN A 41 -0.15 23.05 -23.56
N ARG A 42 -1.10 23.67 -24.25
CA ARG A 42 -1.59 23.22 -25.56
C ARG A 42 -0.71 23.65 -26.74
N GLY A 43 0.30 24.50 -26.53
CA GLY A 43 1.13 25.00 -27.62
C GLY A 43 0.32 25.62 -28.75
N GLN A 44 0.69 25.35 -30.00
CA GLN A 44 -0.03 25.80 -31.21
C GLN A 44 -1.16 24.84 -31.66
N ASN A 45 -1.30 23.67 -31.07
CA ASN A 45 -2.27 22.66 -31.49
C ASN A 45 -3.65 22.89 -30.86
N LYS A 46 -4.42 23.80 -31.42
CA LYS A 46 -5.78 24.18 -30.95
C LYS A 46 -6.85 23.09 -31.22
N LYS A 47 -6.54 22.07 -32.02
CA LYS A 47 -7.49 21.04 -32.46
C LYS A 47 -7.16 19.64 -31.96
N GLY A 48 -6.09 19.47 -31.18
CA GLY A 48 -5.69 18.19 -30.60
C GLY A 48 -6.70 17.71 -29.55
N SER A 49 -6.93 16.42 -29.47
CA SER A 49 -7.63 15.80 -28.35
C SER A 49 -6.75 15.88 -27.10
N ASP A 50 -7.34 16.18 -25.93
CA ASP A 50 -6.63 16.27 -24.67
C ASP A 50 -6.00 14.94 -24.22
N ASP A 51 -6.37 13.83 -24.92
CA ASP A 51 -5.99 12.47 -24.57
C ASP A 51 -4.91 11.88 -25.49
N ILE A 52 -4.48 12.60 -26.56
CA ILE A 52 -3.55 12.06 -27.57
C ILE A 52 -2.24 12.83 -27.54
N VAL A 53 -1.17 12.09 -27.37
CA VAL A 53 0.20 12.61 -27.41
C VAL A 53 0.62 12.86 -28.86
N SER A 54 0.93 14.10 -29.18
CA SER A 54 1.40 14.50 -30.52
C SER A 54 2.90 14.25 -30.69
N ASN A 55 3.34 14.05 -31.92
CA ASN A 55 4.78 14.01 -32.21
C ASN A 55 5.40 15.39 -31.90
N GLY A 56 6.43 15.39 -31.09
CA GLY A 56 7.09 16.62 -30.61
C GLY A 56 6.60 17.15 -29.26
N SER A 57 5.53 16.58 -28.68
CA SER A 57 5.10 16.90 -27.30
C SER A 57 6.21 16.63 -26.29
N ILE A 58 6.20 17.40 -25.21
CA ILE A 58 7.11 17.23 -24.08
C ILE A 58 6.35 16.53 -22.96
N ILE A 59 6.92 15.47 -22.42
CA ILE A 59 6.42 14.75 -21.24
C ILE A 59 7.30 15.16 -20.06
N HIS A 60 6.70 15.65 -19.00
CA HIS A 60 7.40 15.95 -17.75
C HIS A 60 7.21 14.80 -16.76
N VAL A 61 8.30 14.32 -16.19
CA VAL A 61 8.33 13.25 -15.16
C VAL A 61 8.93 13.84 -13.91
N TYR A 62 8.17 13.81 -12.81
CA TYR A 62 8.63 14.27 -11.51
C TYR A 62 9.37 13.15 -10.74
N ASP A 63 10.02 13.52 -9.66
CA ASP A 63 10.61 12.56 -8.74
C ASP A 63 9.56 11.57 -8.21
N ASN A 64 9.98 10.33 -8.04
CA ASN A 64 9.12 9.23 -7.56
C ASN A 64 7.89 8.95 -8.43
N GLN A 65 8.00 9.21 -9.73
CA GLN A 65 7.00 8.82 -10.71
C GLN A 65 7.61 7.88 -11.75
N PHE A 66 6.80 6.95 -12.20
CA PHE A 66 7.12 6.09 -13.32
C PHE A 66 6.16 6.39 -14.46
N MET A 67 6.70 6.91 -15.55
CA MET A 67 5.92 7.24 -16.73
C MET A 67 5.91 6.07 -17.72
N ILE A 68 4.74 5.79 -18.26
CA ILE A 68 4.54 4.84 -19.37
C ILE A 68 3.89 5.55 -20.55
N LEU A 69 4.41 5.29 -21.73
CA LEU A 69 3.79 5.67 -23.01
C LEU A 69 3.07 4.46 -23.58
N VAL A 70 1.77 4.60 -23.80
CA VAL A 70 0.90 3.52 -24.29
C VAL A 70 0.37 3.88 -25.66
N ASP A 71 0.40 2.95 -26.61
CA ASP A 71 -0.17 3.08 -27.95
C ASP A 71 -1.10 1.89 -28.24
N GLY A 72 -2.36 2.16 -28.52
CA GLY A 72 -3.35 1.13 -28.77
C GLY A 72 -3.52 0.12 -27.62
N GLY A 73 -3.33 0.58 -26.37
CA GLY A 73 -3.40 -0.27 -25.15
C GLY A 73 -2.12 -1.04 -24.82
N LYS A 74 -1.02 -0.81 -25.55
CA LYS A 74 0.28 -1.48 -25.35
C LYS A 74 1.33 -0.49 -24.92
N ILE A 75 2.18 -0.88 -23.94
CA ILE A 75 3.32 -0.05 -23.53
C ILE A 75 4.35 -0.05 -24.65
N VAL A 76 4.68 1.16 -25.13
CA VAL A 76 5.66 1.35 -26.20
C VAL A 76 6.95 1.99 -25.70
N ASP A 77 6.91 2.72 -24.60
CA ASP A 77 8.09 3.28 -23.92
C ASP A 77 7.80 3.59 -22.45
N TYR A 78 8.85 3.78 -21.63
CA TYR A 78 8.71 4.11 -20.22
C TYR A 78 9.98 4.79 -19.68
N THR A 79 9.86 5.48 -18.55
CA THR A 79 11.00 5.96 -17.76
C THR A 79 10.62 6.22 -16.31
N ALA A 80 11.57 6.01 -15.40
CA ALA A 80 11.49 6.43 -14.00
C ALA A 80 12.40 7.63 -13.70
N GLU A 81 13.19 8.08 -14.69
CA GLU A 81 14.11 9.19 -14.47
C GLU A 81 13.36 10.52 -14.53
N PRO A 82 13.48 11.38 -13.50
CA PRO A 82 12.88 12.71 -13.53
C PRO A 82 13.44 13.55 -14.67
N GLY A 83 12.59 14.34 -15.31
CA GLY A 83 13.02 15.23 -16.37
C GLY A 83 11.98 15.47 -17.45
N TYR A 84 12.42 16.10 -18.53
CA TYR A 84 11.59 16.41 -19.70
C TYR A 84 11.96 15.50 -20.86
N TYR A 85 10.97 14.93 -21.50
CA TYR A 85 11.13 13.97 -22.58
C TYR A 85 10.34 14.39 -23.81
N LYS A 86 11.01 14.50 -24.96
CA LYS A 86 10.36 14.81 -26.22
C LYS A 86 9.91 13.53 -26.92
N VAL A 87 8.67 13.48 -27.32
CA VAL A 87 8.11 12.36 -28.11
C VAL A 87 8.58 12.45 -29.55
N SER A 88 9.07 11.33 -30.09
CA SER A 88 9.50 11.22 -31.50
C SER A 88 8.98 9.91 -32.10
N ASN A 89 7.87 9.99 -32.81
CA ASN A 89 7.21 8.83 -33.41
C ASN A 89 8.01 8.15 -34.54
N SER A 90 9.13 8.75 -34.95
CA SER A 90 10.05 8.17 -35.95
C SER A 90 11.11 7.26 -35.36
N SER A 91 11.14 7.09 -34.04
CA SER A 91 12.18 6.34 -33.33
C SER A 91 11.65 5.01 -32.81
N MET A 92 12.52 3.98 -32.75
CA MET A 92 12.21 2.74 -32.02
C MET A 92 12.13 2.99 -30.52
N PRO A 93 11.34 2.18 -29.76
CA PRO A 93 11.29 2.26 -28.33
C PRO A 93 12.68 2.27 -27.70
N SER A 94 12.90 3.12 -26.69
CA SER A 94 14.13 3.12 -25.90
C SER A 94 13.89 2.39 -24.60
N LEU A 95 14.80 1.49 -24.31
CA LEU A 95 14.90 0.92 -22.99
C LEU A 95 15.78 1.87 -22.17
N PHE A 96 15.19 2.69 -21.31
CA PHE A 96 15.95 3.48 -20.34
C PHE A 96 16.39 2.54 -19.22
N ASN A 97 17.69 2.37 -19.06
CA ASN A 97 18.30 1.63 -17.96
C ASN A 97 18.35 2.55 -16.72
N GLY A 98 17.18 2.81 -16.13
CA GLY A 98 17.06 3.56 -14.89
C GLY A 98 17.15 2.66 -13.66
N GLN A 99 16.61 3.16 -12.57
CA GLN A 99 16.62 2.62 -11.21
C GLN A 99 16.14 1.14 -11.06
N PHE A 100 15.50 0.57 -12.08
CA PHE A 100 14.87 -0.76 -12.05
C PHE A 100 15.58 -1.83 -12.91
N GLY A 101 16.61 -1.45 -13.66
CA GLY A 101 17.50 -2.38 -14.35
C GLY A 101 16.87 -3.54 -15.11
N ASP A 102 17.46 -4.73 -14.92
CA ASP A 102 17.10 -5.93 -15.71
C ASP A 102 15.70 -6.48 -15.43
N SER A 103 15.15 -6.27 -14.23
CA SER A 103 13.81 -6.77 -13.86
C SER A 103 12.69 -6.13 -14.67
N LEU A 104 12.79 -4.82 -14.93
CA LEU A 104 11.84 -4.13 -15.80
C LEU A 104 11.99 -4.50 -17.26
N LYS A 105 13.21 -4.76 -17.72
CA LYS A 105 13.46 -5.19 -19.08
C LYS A 105 12.76 -6.51 -19.40
N GLU A 106 12.88 -7.49 -18.51
CA GLU A 106 12.20 -8.78 -18.67
C GLU A 106 10.67 -8.62 -18.66
N THR A 107 10.14 -7.79 -17.74
CA THR A 107 8.71 -7.49 -17.68
C THR A 107 8.24 -6.73 -18.91
N PHE A 108 9.03 -5.76 -19.40
CA PHE A 108 8.72 -5.00 -20.60
C PHE A 108 8.67 -5.88 -21.85
N ASP A 109 9.66 -6.77 -22.04
CA ASP A 109 9.69 -7.69 -23.18
C ASP A 109 8.48 -8.65 -23.17
N ARG A 110 7.93 -8.96 -21.99
CA ARG A 110 6.72 -9.78 -21.82
C ARG A 110 5.44 -9.03 -22.18
N VAL A 111 5.33 -7.74 -21.85
CA VAL A 111 4.12 -6.92 -22.08
C VAL A 111 4.14 -6.14 -23.41
N ARG A 112 5.29 -6.10 -24.09
CA ARG A 112 5.48 -5.43 -25.37
C ARG A 112 4.96 -6.27 -26.53
N PHE A 113 4.17 -5.65 -27.41
CA PHE A 113 3.82 -6.24 -28.69
C PHE A 113 4.22 -5.32 -29.86
N GLY A 114 4.84 -5.93 -30.88
CA GLY A 114 5.48 -5.23 -31.98
C GLY A 114 4.61 -4.36 -32.87
N GLY A 115 5.23 -3.33 -33.32
CA GLY A 115 5.11 -2.51 -34.51
C GLY A 115 3.75 -2.42 -35.20
N GLN A 116 2.94 -1.40 -34.81
CA GLN A 116 1.91 -0.84 -35.67
C GLN A 116 2.09 0.68 -35.75
N THR A 117 1.55 1.29 -36.78
CA THR A 117 1.51 2.74 -36.94
C THR A 117 0.84 3.38 -35.72
N PRO A 118 1.39 4.45 -35.11
CA PRO A 118 0.82 5.11 -33.94
C PRO A 118 -0.63 5.52 -34.20
N GLN A 119 -1.58 5.00 -33.43
CA GLN A 119 -3.00 5.30 -33.60
C GLN A 119 -3.57 6.16 -32.47
N SER A 120 -3.12 5.97 -31.23
CA SER A 120 -3.63 6.69 -30.07
C SER A 120 -2.64 6.54 -28.93
N GLN A 121 -1.68 7.46 -28.86
CA GLN A 121 -0.69 7.45 -27.80
C GLN A 121 -1.22 8.19 -26.58
N LYS A 122 -1.11 7.55 -25.43
CA LYS A 122 -1.45 8.10 -24.10
C LYS A 122 -0.27 7.98 -23.16
N VAL A 123 -0.13 8.95 -22.27
CA VAL A 123 0.85 8.91 -21.18
C VAL A 123 0.14 8.60 -19.89
N TYR A 124 0.72 7.73 -19.10
CA TYR A 124 0.28 7.44 -17.74
C TYR A 124 1.44 7.48 -16.77
N TYR A 125 1.12 7.71 -15.52
CA TYR A 125 2.08 7.81 -14.44
C TYR A 125 1.68 6.88 -13.30
N ILE A 126 2.66 6.17 -12.75
CA ILE A 126 2.53 5.31 -11.58
C ILE A 126 3.29 5.96 -10.44
N ASN A 127 2.67 6.07 -9.29
CA ASN A 127 3.27 6.63 -8.10
C ASN A 127 4.25 5.62 -7.48
N LEU A 128 5.52 6.01 -7.34
CA LEU A 128 6.57 5.21 -6.71
C LEU A 128 6.81 5.57 -5.25
N GLN A 129 6.08 6.57 -4.73
CA GLN A 129 6.14 6.89 -3.31
C GLN A 129 5.49 5.80 -2.48
N GLU A 130 5.83 5.75 -1.21
CA GLU A 130 5.12 4.93 -0.25
C GLU A 130 3.71 5.47 -0.03
N ILE A 131 2.70 4.67 -0.35
CA ILE A 131 1.28 5.00 -0.15
C ILE A 131 0.90 4.57 1.25
N LYS A 132 0.61 5.56 2.11
CA LYS A 132 0.42 5.39 3.55
C LYS A 132 -1.04 5.48 3.97
N GLY A 133 -1.31 5.00 5.19
CA GLY A 133 -2.61 5.21 5.84
C GLY A 133 -3.75 4.37 5.27
N ILE A 134 -3.45 3.26 4.60
CA ILE A 134 -4.45 2.32 4.10
C ILE A 134 -5.05 1.59 5.31
N LYS A 135 -6.34 1.78 5.54
CA LYS A 135 -7.02 1.25 6.73
C LYS A 135 -7.38 -0.22 6.58
N PHE A 136 -7.23 -0.96 7.67
CA PHE A 136 -7.73 -2.32 7.77
C PHE A 136 -8.44 -2.58 9.10
N GLY A 137 -9.28 -3.60 9.12
CA GLY A 137 -9.95 -4.09 10.32
C GLY A 137 -10.42 -5.52 10.11
N THR A 138 -10.20 -6.38 11.13
CA THR A 138 -10.62 -7.77 11.07
C THR A 138 -12.12 -7.88 11.33
N ARG A 139 -12.87 -8.44 10.39
CA ARG A 139 -14.31 -8.71 10.57
C ARG A 139 -14.55 -9.86 11.55
N ASN A 140 -13.76 -10.92 11.39
CA ASN A 140 -13.78 -12.08 12.28
C ASN A 140 -12.63 -12.01 13.28
N PRO A 141 -12.81 -12.54 14.49
CA PRO A 141 -11.72 -12.65 15.44
C PRO A 141 -10.60 -13.54 14.92
N ILE A 142 -9.36 -13.13 15.18
CA ILE A 142 -8.15 -13.93 14.95
C ILE A 142 -7.90 -14.75 16.19
N ASN A 143 -7.64 -16.03 16.03
CA ASN A 143 -7.21 -16.90 17.12
C ASN A 143 -5.73 -16.69 17.42
N TYR A 144 -5.38 -16.56 18.70
CA TYR A 144 -4.03 -16.40 19.20
C TYR A 144 -3.80 -17.29 20.42
N TYR A 145 -2.93 -18.27 20.34
CA TYR A 145 -2.50 -19.04 21.49
C TYR A 145 -1.43 -18.27 22.27
N ASP A 146 -1.72 -17.86 23.48
CA ASP A 146 -0.78 -17.15 24.36
C ASP A 146 -0.21 -18.09 25.41
N THR A 147 1.09 -18.34 25.35
CA THR A 147 1.80 -19.25 26.27
C THR A 147 1.79 -18.77 27.71
N PHE A 148 1.70 -17.46 27.95
CA PHE A 148 1.59 -16.90 29.29
C PHE A 148 0.24 -17.19 29.95
N TYR A 149 -0.84 -17.08 29.17
CA TYR A 149 -2.19 -17.42 29.62
C TYR A 149 -2.47 -18.91 29.54
N ASN A 150 -1.66 -19.67 28.79
CA ASN A 150 -1.86 -21.07 28.43
C ASN A 150 -3.27 -21.31 27.85
N ALA A 151 -3.69 -20.45 26.97
CA ALA A 151 -5.04 -20.43 26.42
C ALA A 151 -5.06 -19.79 25.03
N GLU A 152 -6.10 -20.16 24.27
CA GLU A 152 -6.46 -19.49 23.02
C GLU A 152 -7.27 -18.24 23.32
N LEU A 153 -6.83 -17.11 22.78
CA LEU A 153 -7.49 -15.81 22.86
C LEU A 153 -8.01 -15.42 21.49
N PHE A 154 -9.21 -14.88 21.44
CA PHE A 154 -9.82 -14.40 20.23
C PHE A 154 -9.79 -12.88 20.22
N LEU A 155 -9.14 -12.31 19.19
CA LEU A 155 -8.90 -10.88 19.11
C LEU A 155 -9.35 -10.29 17.78
N ARG A 156 -9.69 -9.02 17.81
CA ARG A 156 -9.88 -8.20 16.62
C ARG A 156 -8.82 -7.12 16.60
N ALA A 157 -8.29 -6.89 15.41
CA ALA A 157 -7.28 -5.87 15.15
C ALA A 157 -7.80 -4.85 14.15
N HIS A 158 -7.45 -3.59 14.35
CA HIS A 158 -7.57 -2.57 13.32
C HIS A 158 -6.35 -1.66 13.33
N GLY A 159 -6.11 -1.05 12.20
CA GLY A 159 -4.94 -0.21 12.04
C GLY A 159 -4.79 0.31 10.62
N THR A 160 -3.55 0.61 10.28
CA THR A 160 -3.17 1.05 8.95
C THR A 160 -1.95 0.29 8.45
N TYR A 161 -1.82 0.21 7.14
CA TYR A 161 -0.62 -0.29 6.50
C TYR A 161 -0.20 0.64 5.36
N SER A 162 0.99 0.45 4.86
CA SER A 162 1.50 1.14 3.68
C SER A 162 2.04 0.15 2.67
N ILE A 163 1.98 0.56 1.41
CA ILE A 163 2.51 -0.20 0.28
C ILE A 163 3.47 0.65 -0.53
N LYS A 164 4.30 -0.02 -1.30
CA LYS A 164 5.15 0.59 -2.33
C LYS A 164 5.09 -0.21 -3.61
N ILE A 165 5.03 0.48 -4.73
CA ILE A 165 5.13 -0.15 -6.05
C ILE A 165 6.61 -0.33 -6.37
N VAL A 166 7.04 -1.58 -6.51
CA VAL A 166 8.45 -1.96 -6.72
C VAL A 166 8.72 -2.46 -8.14
N ASN A 167 7.70 -2.94 -8.84
CA ASN A 167 7.75 -3.23 -10.27
C ASN A 167 6.55 -2.58 -10.98
N PRO A 168 6.69 -1.32 -11.43
CA PRO A 168 5.56 -0.57 -11.96
C PRO A 168 4.99 -1.13 -13.27
N LEU A 169 5.78 -1.80 -14.10
CA LEU A 169 5.27 -2.45 -15.32
C LEU A 169 4.39 -3.65 -14.98
N GLN A 170 4.81 -4.47 -14.02
CA GLN A 170 4.02 -5.58 -13.52
C GLN A 170 2.73 -5.07 -12.86
N PHE A 171 2.84 -4.02 -12.04
CA PHE A 171 1.71 -3.39 -11.38
C PHE A 171 0.68 -2.87 -12.40
N TYR A 172 1.13 -2.19 -13.45
CA TYR A 172 0.26 -1.75 -14.53
C TYR A 172 -0.43 -2.92 -15.24
N ALA A 173 0.32 -4.00 -15.51
CA ALA A 173 -0.22 -5.15 -16.23
C ALA A 173 -1.29 -5.90 -15.44
N GLU A 174 -1.06 -6.12 -14.15
CA GLU A 174 -1.83 -7.04 -13.31
C GLU A 174 -2.80 -6.37 -12.34
N ALA A 175 -2.49 -5.16 -11.85
CA ALA A 175 -3.25 -4.52 -10.80
C ALA A 175 -4.16 -3.38 -11.27
N ILE A 176 -3.80 -2.69 -12.37
CA ILE A 176 -4.55 -1.52 -12.83
C ILE A 176 -5.70 -1.91 -13.75
N PRO A 177 -6.97 -1.52 -13.43
CA PRO A 177 -8.10 -1.69 -14.32
C PRO A 177 -7.90 -0.88 -15.62
N LYS A 178 -7.98 -1.55 -16.78
CA LYS A 178 -7.66 -0.94 -18.08
C LYS A 178 -8.67 0.08 -18.58
N ASN A 179 -9.80 0.22 -17.93
CA ASN A 179 -10.87 1.17 -18.24
C ASN A 179 -10.84 2.44 -17.36
N MET A 180 -9.84 2.57 -16.49
CA MET A 180 -9.69 3.73 -15.60
C MET A 180 -8.48 4.55 -16.04
N ASP A 181 -8.63 5.87 -16.04
CA ASP A 181 -7.57 6.84 -16.32
C ASP A 181 -6.94 7.42 -15.04
N HIS A 182 -7.59 7.22 -13.89
CA HIS A 182 -7.11 7.59 -12.56
C HIS A 182 -7.52 6.50 -11.56
N VAL A 183 -6.61 6.08 -10.70
CA VAL A 183 -6.82 5.00 -9.72
C VAL A 183 -6.24 5.41 -8.38
N GLU A 184 -7.11 5.51 -7.39
CA GLU A 184 -6.73 5.61 -5.99
C GLU A 184 -6.53 4.20 -5.40
N ILE A 185 -5.74 4.10 -4.34
CA ILE A 185 -5.56 2.80 -3.67
C ILE A 185 -6.90 2.21 -3.19
N THR A 186 -7.84 3.04 -2.81
CA THR A 186 -9.19 2.63 -2.39
C THR A 186 -9.99 1.93 -3.47
N ASP A 187 -9.74 2.24 -4.74
CA ASP A 187 -10.47 1.64 -5.87
C ASP A 187 -10.12 0.17 -6.08
N ILE A 188 -8.92 -0.22 -5.69
CA ILE A 188 -8.40 -1.59 -5.84
C ILE A 188 -8.24 -2.33 -4.50
N ASN A 189 -8.32 -1.61 -3.38
CA ASN A 189 -8.01 -2.15 -2.05
C ASN A 189 -8.96 -3.28 -1.60
N GLU A 190 -10.21 -3.30 -2.03
CA GLU A 190 -11.17 -4.31 -1.57
C GLU A 190 -10.68 -5.74 -1.90
N GLN A 191 -10.12 -5.94 -3.07
CA GLN A 191 -9.54 -7.22 -3.47
C GLN A 191 -8.31 -7.56 -2.62
N TYR A 192 -7.41 -6.61 -2.44
CA TYR A 192 -6.14 -6.83 -1.72
C TYR A 192 -6.31 -6.89 -0.21
N LEU A 193 -7.36 -6.28 0.33
CA LEU A 193 -7.65 -6.31 1.77
C LEU A 193 -7.87 -7.74 2.27
N SER A 194 -8.50 -8.60 1.50
CA SER A 194 -8.72 -10.00 1.88
C SER A 194 -7.40 -10.76 1.99
N GLU A 195 -6.51 -10.61 1.00
CA GLU A 195 -5.18 -11.22 1.01
C GLU A 195 -4.32 -10.64 2.15
N PHE A 196 -4.41 -9.33 2.38
CA PHE A 196 -3.75 -8.67 3.49
C PHE A 196 -4.20 -9.23 4.85
N LEU A 197 -5.50 -9.42 5.07
CA LEU A 197 -6.03 -9.96 6.31
C LEU A 197 -5.64 -11.42 6.53
N GLU A 198 -5.54 -12.21 5.48
CA GLU A 198 -5.03 -13.58 5.53
C GLU A 198 -3.54 -13.61 5.95
N ALA A 199 -2.73 -12.76 5.34
CA ALA A 199 -1.33 -12.59 5.70
C ALA A 199 -1.16 -12.06 7.14
N LEU A 200 -2.03 -11.15 7.59
CA LEU A 200 -2.05 -10.65 8.96
C LEU A 200 -2.35 -11.78 9.95
N GLN A 201 -3.33 -12.62 9.68
CA GLN A 201 -3.65 -13.77 10.50
C GLN A 201 -2.46 -14.74 10.57
N SER A 202 -1.84 -15.06 9.44
CA SER A 202 -0.67 -15.93 9.38
C SER A 202 0.51 -15.36 10.17
N ALA A 203 0.79 -14.06 10.03
CA ALA A 203 1.85 -13.37 10.75
C ALA A 203 1.62 -13.33 12.27
N ILE A 204 0.39 -13.06 12.70
CA ILE A 204 -0.01 -13.10 14.12
C ILE A 204 0.13 -14.50 14.69
N ASN A 205 -0.28 -15.54 13.96
CA ASN A 205 -0.13 -16.93 14.37
C ASN A 205 1.36 -17.34 14.46
N GLN A 206 2.22 -16.85 13.56
CA GLN A 206 3.65 -17.09 13.66
C GLN A 206 4.24 -16.44 14.91
N MET A 207 3.85 -15.21 15.25
CA MET A 207 4.27 -14.56 16.49
C MET A 207 3.80 -15.33 17.75
N SER A 208 2.63 -15.96 17.69
CA SER A 208 2.14 -16.87 18.72
C SER A 208 3.06 -18.09 18.85
N ALA A 209 3.38 -18.75 17.74
CA ALA A 209 4.27 -19.91 17.70
C ALA A 209 5.68 -19.59 18.24
N ASP A 210 6.16 -18.37 18.01
CA ASP A 210 7.44 -17.87 18.52
C ASP A 210 7.37 -17.49 20.03
N GLY A 211 6.22 -17.67 20.67
CA GLY A 211 6.02 -17.42 22.10
C GLY A 211 5.87 -15.94 22.47
N THR A 212 5.58 -15.06 21.50
CA THR A 212 5.31 -13.66 21.80
C THR A 212 4.01 -13.53 22.58
N ARG A 213 4.03 -12.81 23.70
CA ARG A 213 2.79 -12.50 24.44
C ARG A 213 1.91 -11.54 23.63
N ILE A 214 0.61 -11.77 23.67
CA ILE A 214 -0.37 -10.94 22.93
C ILE A 214 -0.25 -9.44 23.27
N SER A 215 0.05 -9.10 24.54
CA SER A 215 0.26 -7.72 24.99
C SER A 215 1.44 -7.01 24.33
N PHE A 216 2.36 -7.74 23.69
CA PHE A 216 3.51 -7.17 22.99
C PHE A 216 3.34 -7.10 21.47
N VAL A 217 2.32 -7.70 20.89
CA VAL A 217 2.10 -7.73 19.44
C VAL A 217 2.03 -6.32 18.85
N THR A 218 1.32 -5.40 19.51
CA THR A 218 1.21 -4.00 19.04
C THR A 218 2.54 -3.24 19.04
N SER A 219 3.46 -3.58 19.95
CA SER A 219 4.79 -2.96 20.02
C SER A 219 5.79 -3.55 19.04
N LYS A 220 5.46 -4.68 18.41
CA LYS A 220 6.31 -5.40 17.43
C LYS A 220 5.90 -5.18 15.99
N ALA A 221 5.46 -3.98 15.64
CA ALA A 221 4.98 -3.63 14.29
C ALA A 221 5.99 -3.98 13.18
N SER A 222 7.28 -3.73 13.39
CA SER A 222 8.32 -4.07 12.40
C SER A 222 8.49 -5.58 12.19
N GLU A 223 8.33 -6.38 13.25
CA GLU A 223 8.39 -7.83 13.18
C GLU A 223 7.18 -8.39 12.43
N LEU A 224 6.00 -7.90 12.78
CA LEU A 224 4.75 -8.21 12.09
C LEU A 224 4.83 -7.88 10.60
N GLY A 225 5.34 -6.67 10.25
CA GLY A 225 5.53 -6.26 8.86
C GLY A 225 6.43 -7.20 8.07
N ARG A 226 7.52 -7.70 8.68
CA ARG A 226 8.41 -8.69 8.03
C ARG A 226 7.73 -10.03 7.78
N TYR A 227 6.93 -10.53 8.71
CA TYR A 227 6.16 -11.76 8.50
C TYR A 227 5.12 -11.59 7.40
N MET A 228 4.43 -10.47 7.38
CA MET A 228 3.43 -10.17 6.36
C MET A 228 4.07 -10.02 4.97
N ALA A 229 5.17 -9.28 4.87
CA ALA A 229 5.91 -9.15 3.62
C ALA A 229 6.31 -10.52 3.04
N LYS A 230 6.79 -11.44 3.90
CA LYS A 230 7.10 -12.81 3.49
C LYS A 230 5.86 -13.59 3.03
N CYS A 231 4.72 -13.44 3.70
CA CYS A 231 3.49 -14.12 3.31
C CYS A 231 2.93 -13.60 1.98
N LEU A 232 3.12 -12.30 1.69
CA LEU A 232 2.59 -11.64 0.51
C LEU A 232 3.58 -11.58 -0.67
N ASP A 233 4.85 -12.01 -0.48
CA ASP A 233 5.90 -11.86 -1.49
C ASP A 233 5.51 -12.47 -2.84
N GLU A 234 5.00 -13.68 -2.87
CA GLU A 234 4.60 -14.35 -4.12
C GLU A 234 3.44 -13.60 -4.80
N SER A 235 2.37 -13.31 -4.07
CA SER A 235 1.15 -12.75 -4.64
C SER A 235 1.26 -11.26 -4.94
N TRP A 236 1.95 -10.49 -4.11
CA TRP A 236 2.02 -9.04 -4.24
C TRP A 236 3.28 -8.56 -4.95
N ASN A 237 4.46 -9.03 -4.54
CA ASN A 237 5.71 -8.59 -5.13
C ASN A 237 5.96 -9.27 -6.49
N GLN A 238 5.99 -10.61 -6.52
CA GLN A 238 6.34 -11.34 -7.75
C GLN A 238 5.25 -11.29 -8.82
N MET A 239 3.98 -11.36 -8.44
CA MET A 239 2.87 -11.38 -9.39
C MET A 239 2.36 -9.98 -9.74
N ARG A 240 2.38 -9.01 -8.82
CA ARG A 240 1.75 -7.68 -9.01
C ARG A 240 2.70 -6.50 -8.87
N GLY A 241 3.95 -6.71 -8.49
CA GLY A 241 4.97 -5.65 -8.41
C GLY A 241 4.75 -4.62 -7.31
N MET A 242 4.08 -4.99 -6.22
CA MET A 242 3.89 -4.15 -5.05
C MET A 242 4.29 -4.89 -3.77
N GLU A 243 4.65 -4.17 -2.72
CA GLU A 243 5.02 -4.76 -1.44
C GLU A 243 4.48 -3.97 -0.25
N VAL A 244 4.27 -4.64 0.87
CA VAL A 244 3.95 -4.01 2.16
C VAL A 244 5.22 -3.41 2.75
N GLN A 245 5.20 -2.11 3.05
CA GLN A 245 6.33 -1.41 3.68
C GLN A 245 6.22 -1.39 5.20
N SER A 246 5.04 -1.11 5.71
CA SER A 246 4.79 -1.04 7.15
C SER A 246 3.38 -1.51 7.50
N VAL A 247 3.24 -2.04 8.71
CA VAL A 247 1.94 -2.40 9.29
C VAL A 247 1.88 -1.86 10.70
N GLY A 248 0.87 -1.04 10.97
CA GLY A 248 0.61 -0.48 12.29
C GLY A 248 -0.71 -0.99 12.84
N ILE A 249 -0.68 -1.70 13.96
CA ILE A 249 -1.88 -2.07 14.71
C ILE A 249 -2.21 -0.92 15.67
N ALA A 250 -3.32 -0.24 15.41
CA ALA A 250 -3.77 0.87 16.26
C ALA A 250 -4.43 0.37 17.53
N SER A 251 -5.16 -0.74 17.46
CA SER A 251 -5.82 -1.34 18.62
C SER A 251 -6.03 -2.84 18.44
N LEU A 252 -5.95 -3.56 19.55
CA LEU A 252 -6.40 -4.92 19.72
C LEU A 252 -7.56 -4.93 20.71
N SER A 253 -8.64 -5.63 20.38
CA SER A 253 -9.75 -5.88 21.28
C SER A 253 -9.99 -7.39 21.35
N TYR A 254 -10.35 -7.87 22.53
CA TYR A 254 -10.63 -9.28 22.77
C TYR A 254 -12.14 -9.52 22.73
N ASP A 255 -12.54 -10.74 22.45
CA ASP A 255 -13.90 -11.15 22.69
C ASP A 255 -14.15 -11.26 24.21
N GLU A 256 -15.43 -11.31 24.60
CA GLU A 256 -15.84 -11.29 26.00
C GLU A 256 -15.21 -12.43 26.82
N LYS A 257 -15.17 -13.63 26.25
CA LYS A 257 -14.58 -14.82 26.93
C LYS A 257 -13.09 -14.71 27.11
N SER A 258 -12.37 -14.22 26.12
CA SER A 258 -10.93 -13.99 26.19
C SER A 258 -10.60 -12.89 27.20
N GLN A 259 -11.40 -11.84 27.25
CA GLN A 259 -11.24 -10.76 28.22
C GLN A 259 -11.49 -11.27 29.66
N GLU A 260 -12.50 -12.08 29.89
CA GLU A 260 -12.79 -12.70 31.18
C GLU A 260 -11.66 -13.60 31.62
N LEU A 261 -11.10 -14.41 30.71
CA LEU A 261 -9.96 -15.29 31.00
C LEU A 261 -8.71 -14.47 31.39
N ILE A 262 -8.41 -13.39 30.65
CA ILE A 262 -7.31 -12.46 30.97
C ILE A 262 -7.51 -11.85 32.37
N ASN A 263 -8.72 -11.40 32.69
CA ASN A 263 -9.05 -10.77 33.98
C ASN A 263 -8.89 -11.79 35.12
N THR A 264 -9.46 -12.97 34.98
CA THR A 264 -9.35 -14.06 36.01
C THR A 264 -7.90 -14.43 36.27
N ARG A 265 -7.07 -14.55 35.22
CA ARG A 265 -5.65 -14.83 35.42
C ARG A 265 -4.91 -13.70 36.10
N ASN A 266 -5.20 -12.47 35.77
CA ASN A 266 -4.58 -11.29 36.39
C ASN A 266 -5.00 -11.18 37.87
N GLU A 267 -6.27 -11.44 38.17
CA GLU A 267 -6.75 -11.50 39.56
C GLU A 267 -6.05 -12.61 40.34
N GLY A 268 -5.95 -13.81 39.79
CA GLY A 268 -5.22 -14.92 40.39
C GLY A 268 -3.74 -14.60 40.64
N ALA A 269 -3.08 -13.93 39.69
CA ALA A 269 -1.71 -13.48 39.87
C ALA A 269 -1.56 -12.41 40.96
N MET A 270 -2.51 -11.48 41.07
CA MET A 270 -2.52 -10.50 42.16
C MET A 270 -2.74 -11.15 43.52
N LEU A 271 -3.66 -12.09 43.63
CA LEU A 271 -3.98 -12.80 44.88
C LEU A 271 -2.89 -13.81 45.29
N SER A 272 -1.90 -14.10 44.42
CA SER A 272 -0.74 -14.89 44.79
C SER A 272 0.24 -14.14 45.74
N ASP A 273 0.14 -12.80 45.82
CA ASP A 273 0.85 -12.00 46.79
C ASP A 273 0.02 -11.97 48.12
N PRO A 274 0.56 -12.49 49.24
CA PRO A 274 -0.18 -12.56 50.48
C PRO A 274 -0.67 -11.20 51.01
N SER A 275 0.07 -10.14 50.76
CA SER A 275 -0.29 -8.77 51.24
C SER A 275 -1.49 -8.24 50.44
N ILE A 276 -1.55 -8.48 49.14
CA ILE A 276 -2.65 -8.09 48.27
C ILE A 276 -3.88 -8.94 48.56
N ALA A 277 -3.70 -10.26 48.75
CA ALA A 277 -4.78 -11.18 49.07
C ALA A 277 -5.48 -10.80 50.38
N GLN A 278 -4.71 -10.42 51.43
CA GLN A 278 -5.26 -9.97 52.68
C GLN A 278 -6.06 -8.68 52.54
N GLY A 279 -5.56 -7.71 51.79
CA GLY A 279 -6.27 -6.45 51.47
C GLY A 279 -7.57 -6.68 50.74
N TYR A 280 -7.58 -7.61 49.73
CA TYR A 280 -8.75 -7.99 48.94
C TYR A 280 -9.81 -8.69 49.79
N MET A 281 -9.40 -9.60 50.72
CA MET A 281 -10.30 -10.22 51.67
C MET A 281 -10.97 -9.22 52.58
N VAL A 282 -10.20 -8.27 53.13
CA VAL A 282 -10.73 -7.22 54.03
C VAL A 282 -11.72 -6.31 53.28
N LYS A 283 -11.43 -5.97 52.03
CA LYS A 283 -12.33 -5.18 51.19
C LYS A 283 -13.64 -5.93 50.93
N ASN A 284 -13.61 -7.18 50.52
CA ASN A 284 -14.78 -7.97 50.24
C ASN A 284 -15.63 -8.24 51.47
N MET A 285 -15.01 -8.48 52.64
CA MET A 285 -15.70 -8.55 53.91
C MET A 285 -16.40 -7.24 54.26
N SER A 286 -15.74 -6.11 54.06
CA SER A 286 -16.32 -4.80 54.33
C SER A 286 -17.51 -4.49 53.42
N GLU A 287 -17.44 -4.83 52.13
CA GLU A 287 -18.53 -4.69 51.14
C GLU A 287 -19.68 -5.65 51.47
N GLY A 288 -19.39 -6.89 51.85
CA GLY A 288 -20.39 -7.86 52.30
C GLY A 288 -21.17 -7.37 53.54
N VAL A 289 -20.46 -6.81 54.55
CA VAL A 289 -21.09 -6.23 55.73
C VAL A 289 -21.92 -5.00 55.37
N LYS A 290 -21.43 -4.15 54.48
CA LYS A 290 -22.14 -2.95 54.04
C LYS A 290 -23.43 -3.32 53.25
N ASN A 291 -23.39 -4.32 52.40
CA ASN A 291 -24.55 -4.81 51.65
C ASN A 291 -25.56 -5.53 52.57
N ALA A 292 -25.08 -6.28 53.58
CA ALA A 292 -25.94 -6.87 54.59
C ALA A 292 -26.61 -5.81 55.49
N GLY A 293 -25.92 -4.73 55.79
CA GLY A 293 -26.46 -3.60 56.57
C GLY A 293 -27.41 -2.69 55.79
N SER A 294 -27.36 -2.71 54.44
CA SER A 294 -28.26 -1.92 53.58
C SER A 294 -29.54 -2.66 53.21
N ASN A 295 -29.62 -3.97 53.45
CA ASN A 295 -30.88 -4.74 53.35
C ASN A 295 -31.72 -4.53 54.62
N SER A 296 -32.30 -3.34 54.74
CA SER A 296 -33.41 -3.08 55.67
C SER A 296 -34.71 -3.58 55.02
N GLY A 297 -34.95 -4.83 55.11
CA GLY A 297 -36.14 -5.43 54.50
C GLY A 297 -36.60 -6.65 55.26
N GLY A 298 -37.39 -6.39 56.26
CA GLY A 298 -38.46 -7.15 56.79
C GLY A 298 -38.40 -8.29 57.56
#